data_61ccac4e99d2eae1075ff1700d198068
#
_entry.id   61ccac4e99d2eae1075ff1700d198068
#
_cell.length_a   1.000
_cell.length_b   1.000
_cell.length_c   1.000
_cell.angle_alpha   90.00
_cell.angle_beta   90.00
_cell.angle_gamma   90.00
#
_symmetry.space_group_name_H-M   'P 1'
#
loop_
_entity.id
_entity.type
_entity.pdbx_description
1 polymer ?
#
loop_
_entity_poly.entity_id
_entity_poly.type
_entity_poly.pdbx_seq_one_letter_code
_entity_poly.pdbx_strand_id
1 'polypeptide(L)'
;MPDLDSLRKTQRLPEFEQLMRNRLIMGAFRYGLLEHKAKMSYRMFDYLREKVDLYERTGNREALVDIANMAGLEFTFPSHPNTHWAAGDDDSGHCQTLPSP
;
A
#
# COMPACT_ATOMS: atom_id res chain seq x y z
N MET A 1 26.60 6.21 13.29
CA MET A 1 25.35 5.44 13.08
C MET A 1 24.16 6.36 13.32
N PRO A 2 23.26 6.51 12.37
CA PRO A 2 22.07 7.32 12.63
C PRO A 2 21.19 6.68 13.70
N ASP A 3 20.57 7.51 14.53
CA ASP A 3 19.66 6.99 15.53
C ASP A 3 18.27 6.71 14.95
N LEU A 4 17.41 6.09 15.73
CA LEU A 4 16.08 5.69 15.27
C LEU A 4 15.22 6.89 14.86
N ASP A 5 15.28 7.97 15.60
CA ASP A 5 14.52 9.18 15.25
C ASP A 5 14.95 9.76 13.92
N SER A 6 16.25 9.79 13.65
CA SER A 6 16.78 10.23 12.37
C SER A 6 16.29 9.33 11.24
N LEU A 7 16.32 8.02 11.44
CA LEU A 7 15.86 7.06 10.42
C LEU A 7 14.37 7.23 10.13
N ARG A 8 13.55 7.44 11.15
CA ARG A 8 12.12 7.68 10.95
C ARG A 8 11.84 8.92 10.11
N LYS A 9 12.70 9.93 10.21
CA LYS A 9 12.55 11.16 9.44
C LYS A 9 13.04 11.03 8.02
N THR A 10 14.09 10.25 7.80
CA THR A 10 14.79 10.19 6.51
C THR A 10 14.39 8.99 5.66
N GLN A 11 13.98 7.87 6.28
CA GLN A 11 13.60 6.66 5.54
C GLN A 11 12.11 6.72 5.18
N ARG A 12 11.78 7.70 4.35
CA ARG A 12 10.41 7.99 3.95
C ARG A 12 10.36 8.40 2.49
N LEU A 13 9.17 8.30 1.91
CA LEU A 13 8.87 8.72 0.56
C LEU A 13 7.73 9.74 0.60
N PRO A 14 8.01 10.96 1.08
CA PRO A 14 6.94 11.91 1.43
C PRO A 14 6.02 12.29 0.27
N GLU A 15 6.57 12.50 -0.93
CA GLU A 15 5.72 12.82 -2.08
C GLU A 15 4.79 11.66 -2.41
N PHE A 16 5.35 10.44 -2.46
CA PHE A 16 4.58 9.24 -2.75
C PHE A 16 3.49 9.00 -1.69
N GLU A 17 3.84 9.14 -0.42
CA GLU A 17 2.91 9.00 0.69
C GLU A 17 1.76 10.00 0.56
N GLN A 18 2.06 11.23 0.21
CA GLN A 18 1.04 12.26 0.05
C GLN A 18 0.11 11.95 -1.12
N LEU A 19 0.66 11.50 -2.24
CA LEU A 19 -0.14 11.14 -3.41
C LEU A 19 -1.05 9.95 -3.13
N MET A 20 -0.55 8.96 -2.40
CA MET A 20 -1.36 7.82 -1.97
C MET A 20 -2.56 8.29 -1.15
N ARG A 21 -2.31 9.16 -0.18
CA ARG A 21 -3.35 9.70 0.69
C ARG A 21 -4.36 10.53 -0.11
N ASN A 22 -3.88 11.37 -1.01
CA ASN A 22 -4.76 12.19 -1.83
C ASN A 22 -5.71 11.32 -2.67
N ARG A 23 -5.19 10.24 -3.27
CA ARG A 23 -6.02 9.35 -4.08
C ARG A 23 -7.05 8.61 -3.24
N LEU A 24 -6.71 8.22 -2.03
CA LEU A 24 -7.67 7.59 -1.11
C LEU A 24 -8.80 8.55 -0.74
N ILE A 25 -8.46 9.82 -0.49
CA ILE A 25 -9.45 10.85 -0.18
C ILE A 25 -10.38 11.07 -1.37
N MET A 26 -9.81 11.20 -2.57
CA MET A 26 -10.62 11.35 -3.78
C MET A 26 -11.51 10.14 -4.02
N GLY A 27 -11.01 8.95 -3.72
CA GLY A 27 -11.78 7.73 -3.81
C GLY A 27 -13.00 7.73 -2.90
N ALA A 28 -12.89 8.35 -1.73
CA ALA A 28 -14.03 8.44 -0.82
C ALA A 28 -15.19 9.23 -1.42
N PHE A 29 -14.87 10.27 -2.19
CA PHE A 29 -15.92 11.05 -2.87
C PHE A 29 -16.58 10.26 -4.00
N ARG A 30 -15.84 9.37 -4.66
CA ARG A 30 -16.35 8.63 -5.81
C ARG A 30 -16.99 7.30 -5.45
N TYR A 31 -16.41 6.60 -4.47
CA TYR A 31 -16.73 5.20 -4.20
C TYR A 31 -17.15 4.92 -2.77
N GLY A 32 -17.17 5.94 -1.91
CA GLY A 32 -17.55 5.79 -0.52
C GLY A 32 -16.37 5.57 0.42
N LEU A 33 -16.66 5.53 1.69
CA LEU A 33 -15.64 5.46 2.75
C LEU A 33 -14.90 4.14 2.73
N LEU A 34 -13.64 4.16 3.21
CA LEU A 34 -12.79 2.97 3.26
C LEU A 34 -13.44 1.82 4.02
N GLU A 35 -14.14 2.11 5.11
CA GLU A 35 -14.79 1.08 5.91
C GLU A 35 -15.81 0.25 5.12
N HIS A 36 -16.24 0.73 3.95
CA HIS A 36 -17.18 0.03 3.10
C HIS A 36 -16.52 -0.66 1.91
N LYS A 37 -15.19 -0.63 1.83
CA LYS A 37 -14.47 -1.12 0.64
C LYS A 37 -14.29 -2.64 0.60
N ALA A 38 -14.47 -3.32 1.70
CA ALA A 38 -14.21 -4.77 1.76
C ALA A 38 -14.95 -5.57 0.69
N LYS A 39 -16.10 -5.06 0.25
CA LYS A 39 -16.94 -5.77 -0.73
C LYS A 39 -16.45 -5.63 -2.17
N MET A 40 -15.46 -4.81 -2.43
CA MET A 40 -14.99 -4.52 -3.78
C MET A 40 -13.78 -5.35 -4.20
N SER A 41 -13.32 -6.23 -3.36
CA SER A 41 -12.03 -6.86 -3.52
C SER A 41 -12.00 -8.06 -4.46
N TYR A 42 -13.14 -8.53 -4.94
CA TYR A 42 -13.19 -9.73 -5.77
C TYR A 42 -12.37 -9.61 -7.09
N ARG A 43 -12.10 -8.41 -7.55
CA ARG A 43 -11.27 -8.19 -8.74
C ARG A 43 -9.94 -7.51 -8.43
N MET A 44 -9.56 -7.49 -7.18
CA MET A 44 -8.36 -6.78 -6.73
C MET A 44 -7.10 -7.21 -7.50
N PHE A 45 -6.92 -8.51 -7.64
CA PHE A 45 -5.70 -9.03 -8.29
C PHE A 45 -5.67 -8.70 -9.78
N ASP A 46 -6.82 -8.70 -10.44
CA ASP A 46 -6.92 -8.30 -11.85
C ASP A 46 -6.54 -6.82 -12.02
N TYR A 47 -7.05 -5.96 -11.15
CA TYR A 47 -6.71 -4.55 -11.20
C TYR A 47 -5.24 -4.29 -10.93
N LEU A 48 -4.65 -5.02 -9.97
CA LEU A 48 -3.22 -4.90 -9.70
C LEU A 48 -2.40 -5.25 -10.94
N ARG A 49 -2.74 -6.34 -11.60
CA ARG A 49 -2.05 -6.76 -12.82
C ARG A 49 -2.20 -5.72 -13.93
N GLU A 50 -3.40 -5.19 -14.11
CA GLU A 50 -3.65 -4.14 -15.10
C GLU A 50 -2.81 -2.89 -14.84
N LYS A 51 -2.69 -2.47 -13.59
CA LYS A 51 -1.90 -1.29 -13.24
C LYS A 51 -0.41 -1.52 -13.40
N VAL A 52 0.07 -2.71 -13.07
CA VAL A 52 1.47 -3.06 -13.31
C VAL A 52 1.76 -3.04 -14.81
N ASP A 53 0.92 -3.64 -15.61
CA ASP A 53 1.04 -3.63 -17.07
C ASP A 53 1.02 -2.20 -17.62
N LEU A 54 0.11 -1.38 -17.12
CA LEU A 54 0.01 0.02 -17.55
C LEU A 54 1.30 0.76 -17.28
N TYR A 55 1.89 0.60 -16.10
CA TYR A 55 3.16 1.26 -15.80
C TYR A 55 4.29 0.76 -16.70
N GLU A 56 4.36 -0.55 -16.94
CA GLU A 56 5.39 -1.11 -17.81
C GLU A 56 5.31 -0.56 -19.23
N ARG A 57 4.09 -0.36 -19.75
CA ARG A 57 3.89 0.15 -21.10
C ARG A 57 4.07 1.65 -21.22
N THR A 58 3.69 2.42 -20.21
CA THR A 58 3.59 3.88 -20.34
C THR A 58 4.57 4.67 -19.48
N GLY A 59 5.07 4.08 -18.41
CA GLY A 59 5.89 4.82 -17.45
C GLY A 59 5.11 5.84 -16.63
N ASN A 60 3.79 5.79 -16.63
CA ASN A 60 2.96 6.72 -15.88
C ASN A 60 2.97 6.39 -14.40
N ARG A 61 3.63 7.24 -13.61
CA ARG A 61 3.82 7.02 -12.18
C ARG A 61 2.52 7.02 -11.38
N GLU A 62 1.44 7.54 -11.93
CA GLU A 62 0.13 7.47 -11.28
C GLU A 62 -0.28 6.02 -11.03
N ALA A 63 0.05 5.12 -11.96
CA ALA A 63 -0.23 3.70 -11.78
C ALA A 63 0.46 3.13 -10.54
N LEU A 64 1.67 3.61 -10.21
CA LEU A 64 2.38 3.16 -9.02
C LEU A 64 1.64 3.55 -7.74
N VAL A 65 1.06 4.73 -7.71
CA VAL A 65 0.24 5.18 -6.57
C VAL A 65 -0.99 4.29 -6.43
N ASP A 66 -1.65 3.99 -7.54
CA ASP A 66 -2.81 3.10 -7.53
C ASP A 66 -2.45 1.70 -7.05
N ILE A 67 -1.32 1.16 -7.51
CA ILE A 67 -0.83 -0.16 -7.06
C ILE A 67 -0.62 -0.16 -5.54
N ALA A 68 0.04 0.87 -5.02
CA ALA A 68 0.31 0.96 -3.59
C ALA A 68 -0.98 1.03 -2.78
N ASN A 69 -1.95 1.82 -3.22
CA ASN A 69 -3.24 1.93 -2.53
C ASN A 69 -4.03 0.63 -2.60
N MET A 70 -3.99 -0.05 -3.74
CA MET A 70 -4.65 -1.35 -3.88
C MET A 70 -4.03 -2.39 -2.95
N ALA A 71 -2.70 -2.39 -2.84
CA ALA A 71 -2.01 -3.26 -1.90
C ALA A 71 -2.42 -2.95 -0.47
N GLY A 72 -2.51 -1.67 -0.12
CA GLY A 72 -2.97 -1.24 1.19
C GLY A 72 -4.41 -1.67 1.49
N LEU A 73 -5.28 -1.61 0.49
CA LEU A 73 -6.66 -2.05 0.63
C LEU A 73 -6.75 -3.56 0.81
N GLU A 74 -5.98 -4.32 0.05
CA GLU A 74 -5.95 -5.78 0.20
C GLU A 74 -5.39 -6.17 1.56
N PHE A 75 -4.35 -5.46 2.03
CA PHE A 75 -3.79 -5.71 3.35
C PHE A 75 -4.82 -5.47 4.45
N THR A 76 -5.59 -4.39 4.33
CA THR A 76 -6.53 -3.95 5.37
C THR A 76 -7.86 -4.70 5.31
N PHE A 77 -8.35 -4.97 4.10
CA PHE A 77 -9.61 -5.66 3.85
C PHE A 77 -9.38 -6.84 2.90
N PRO A 78 -8.69 -7.88 3.37
CA PRO A 78 -8.21 -8.94 2.48
C PRO A 78 -9.32 -9.73 1.81
N SER A 79 -9.11 -10.02 0.54
CA SER A 79 -9.96 -10.92 -0.24
C SER A 79 -9.40 -12.34 -0.30
N HIS A 80 -8.11 -12.49 -0.02
CA HIS A 80 -7.47 -13.79 -0.08
C HIS A 80 -7.94 -14.66 1.11
N PRO A 81 -8.39 -15.89 0.86
CA PRO A 81 -8.95 -16.74 1.92
C PRO A 81 -7.92 -17.18 2.96
N ASN A 82 -6.64 -17.17 2.63
CA ASN A 82 -5.57 -17.62 3.52
C ASN A 82 -4.63 -16.47 3.88
N THR A 83 -5.17 -15.27 3.98
CA THR A 83 -4.35 -14.11 4.32
C THR A 83 -3.70 -14.28 5.70
N HIS A 84 -2.43 -13.91 5.81
CA HIS A 84 -1.69 -14.01 7.06
C HIS A 84 -0.44 -13.13 6.96
N TRP A 85 0.20 -12.94 8.09
CA TRP A 85 1.50 -12.26 8.14
C TRP A 85 2.56 -13.26 8.55
N ALA A 86 3.59 -13.39 7.71
CA ALA A 86 4.79 -14.14 8.06
C ALA A 86 5.95 -13.28 7.60
N ALA A 87 6.74 -12.81 8.56
CA ALA A 87 7.88 -11.96 8.23
C ALA A 87 8.94 -12.75 7.46
N GLY A 88 9.66 -12.03 6.62
CA GLY A 88 10.73 -12.62 5.83
C GLY A 88 11.85 -13.18 6.71
N ASP A 89 12.77 -13.89 6.09
CA ASP A 89 13.72 -14.75 6.79
C ASP A 89 14.61 -14.04 7.81
N ASP A 90 15.65 -13.39 7.33
CA ASP A 90 16.74 -12.96 8.21
C ASP A 90 16.41 -11.70 8.98
N ASP A 91 15.65 -10.81 8.39
CA ASP A 91 15.37 -9.49 8.95
C ASP A 91 14.03 -9.43 9.65
N SER A 92 13.32 -10.52 9.71
CA SER A 92 11.97 -10.55 10.22
C SER A 92 11.84 -10.00 11.64
N GLY A 93 12.77 -10.37 12.51
CA GLY A 93 12.76 -9.91 13.90
C GLY A 93 12.91 -8.41 14.01
N HIS A 94 13.72 -7.82 13.15
CA HIS A 94 13.95 -6.38 13.17
C HIS A 94 12.70 -5.58 12.84
N CYS A 95 11.99 -5.99 11.81
CA CYS A 95 10.77 -5.29 11.40
C CYS A 95 9.70 -5.36 12.48
N GLN A 96 9.62 -6.49 13.19
CA GLN A 96 8.60 -6.69 14.20
C GLN A 96 8.92 -6.06 15.53
N THR A 97 10.20 -5.78 15.79
CA THR A 97 10.62 -5.21 17.07
C THR A 97 10.69 -3.69 17.07
N LEU A 98 10.54 -3.06 15.92
CA LEU A 98 10.53 -1.60 15.87
C LEU A 98 9.25 -1.07 16.50
N PRO A 99 9.35 -0.07 17.39
CA PRO A 99 8.15 0.54 17.94
C PRO A 99 7.38 1.29 16.87
N SER A 100 6.07 1.38 17.03
CA SER A 100 5.21 2.12 16.11
C SER A 100 5.58 3.61 16.12
N PRO A 101 5.58 4.26 14.96
CA PRO A 101 5.85 5.68 14.89
C PRO A 101 4.81 6.49 15.64
#